data_bacdfb541d0036ff285afb39fef87d54
#
_entry.id   bacdfb541d0036ff285afb39fef87d54
#
_cell.length_a   1.000
_cell.length_b   1.000
_cell.length_c   1.000
_cell.angle_alpha   90.00
_cell.angle_beta   90.00
_cell.angle_gamma   90.00
#
_symmetry.space_group_name_H-M   'P 1'
#
loop_
_entity.id
_entity.type
_entity.pdbx_description
1 polymer ?
#
loop_
_entity_poly.entity_id
_entity_poly.type
_entity_poly.pdbx_seq_one_letter_code
_entity_poly.pdbx_strand_id
1 'polypeptide(L)'
;RSNTETGAEQKSFRPTNTYIASFSLTDINSMPNLPMWNIYGDHSRGCAIQFNPTHFDCDLYHVFYDSEEKANASKFLKGYIETLNKIWEGVDTKNSQVISFLKAFALDVLTQCSYLFKDRAFEYEEEARAIVFCSPQDAMKEDSPRDGELFPRTYCELPFHIEHVIFGPAVAEPKRLAVGAASMGLDCTFEKSDIPFKNA
;
A
#
# COMPACT_ATOMS: atom_id res chain seq x y z
N ARG A 1 16.06 3.10 54.89
CA ARG A 1 16.48 2.23 53.77
C ARG A 1 15.38 2.29 52.73
N SER A 2 15.56 3.15 51.74
CA SER A 2 14.66 3.29 50.60
C SER A 2 15.21 2.45 49.46
N ASN A 3 14.48 1.40 49.12
CA ASN A 3 14.69 0.66 47.90
C ASN A 3 14.01 1.45 46.76
N THR A 4 14.77 2.14 45.97
CA THR A 4 14.35 2.61 44.64
C THR A 4 14.54 1.46 43.66
N GLU A 5 13.50 0.66 43.43
CA GLU A 5 13.43 -0.22 42.29
C GLU A 5 13.20 0.62 41.04
N THR A 6 14.28 0.83 40.29
CA THR A 6 14.18 1.33 38.91
C THR A 6 13.54 0.24 38.06
N GLY A 7 12.24 0.31 37.95
CA GLY A 7 11.49 -0.48 36.98
C GLY A 7 11.89 -0.06 35.57
N ALA A 8 12.79 -0.83 34.96
CA ALA A 8 12.98 -0.76 33.53
C ALA A 8 11.65 -1.17 32.90
N GLU A 9 10.89 -0.21 32.39
CA GLU A 9 9.75 -0.49 31.54
C GLU A 9 10.22 -1.38 30.39
N GLN A 10 9.92 -2.65 30.49
CA GLN A 10 9.99 -3.55 29.37
C GLN A 10 9.03 -2.99 28.31
N LYS A 11 9.54 -2.23 27.35
CA LYS A 11 8.79 -1.87 26.16
C LYS A 11 8.41 -3.18 25.47
N SER A 12 7.23 -3.68 25.81
CA SER A 12 6.67 -4.85 25.13
C SER A 12 6.62 -4.48 23.63
N PHE A 13 7.25 -5.30 22.81
CA PHE A 13 7.14 -5.19 21.36
C PHE A 13 5.64 -5.31 21.02
N ARG A 14 5.03 -4.19 20.64
CA ARG A 14 3.63 -4.19 20.22
C ARG A 14 3.59 -4.64 18.77
N PRO A 15 2.82 -5.67 18.44
CA PRO A 15 2.65 -6.04 17.04
C PRO A 15 2.08 -4.84 16.28
N THR A 16 2.71 -4.49 15.17
CA THR A 16 2.18 -3.52 14.22
C THR A 16 1.51 -4.27 13.09
N ASN A 17 0.36 -3.80 12.66
CA ASN A 17 -0.27 -4.28 11.44
C ASN A 17 0.32 -3.50 10.25
N THR A 18 0.51 -4.19 9.16
CA THR A 18 0.91 -3.58 7.89
C THR A 18 -0.32 -3.32 7.06
N TYR A 19 -0.48 -2.07 6.65
CA TYR A 19 -1.53 -1.63 5.74
C TYR A 19 -0.91 -1.26 4.41
N ILE A 20 -1.51 -1.72 3.33
CA ILE A 20 -1.01 -1.52 1.97
C ILE A 20 -2.11 -0.88 1.15
N ALA A 21 -1.81 0.26 0.54
CA ALA A 21 -2.63 0.85 -0.50
C ALA A 21 -1.88 0.75 -1.82
N SER A 22 -2.56 0.21 -2.84
CA SER A 22 -2.01 0.02 -4.18
C SER A 22 -2.55 1.08 -5.13
N PHE A 23 -1.66 1.65 -5.90
CA PHE A 23 -1.93 2.70 -6.87
C PHE A 23 -1.34 2.29 -8.21
N SER A 24 -1.96 2.68 -9.31
CA SER A 24 -1.38 2.56 -10.65
C SER A 24 -0.64 3.84 -10.99
N LEU A 25 0.61 3.69 -11.43
CA LEU A 25 1.39 4.82 -11.94
C LEU A 25 0.92 5.12 -13.37
N THR A 26 0.55 6.35 -13.63
CA THR A 26 0.21 6.82 -14.96
C THR A 26 0.86 8.17 -15.20
N ASP A 27 1.28 8.43 -16.43
CA ASP A 27 1.64 9.80 -16.81
C ASP A 27 0.44 10.72 -16.64
N ILE A 28 0.68 11.98 -16.28
CA ILE A 28 -0.37 12.97 -16.00
C ILE A 28 -1.38 13.14 -17.16
N ASN A 29 -0.99 12.76 -18.37
CA ASN A 29 -1.81 12.84 -19.58
C ASN A 29 -2.30 11.47 -20.06
N SER A 30 -2.02 10.39 -19.33
CA SER A 30 -2.45 9.06 -19.73
C SER A 30 -3.72 8.64 -18.97
N MET A 31 -4.66 8.05 -19.71
CA MET A 31 -5.87 7.47 -19.13
C MET A 31 -5.58 6.05 -18.64
N PRO A 32 -6.23 5.61 -17.55
CA PRO A 32 -6.18 4.21 -17.15
C PRO A 32 -6.50 3.29 -18.33
N ASN A 33 -5.72 2.22 -18.48
CA ASN A 33 -5.91 1.28 -19.57
C ASN A 33 -7.20 0.44 -19.41
N LEU A 34 -7.69 -0.16 -20.50
CA LEU A 34 -8.94 -0.94 -20.50
C LEU A 34 -8.93 -2.13 -19.52
N PRO A 35 -7.84 -2.90 -19.34
CA PRO A 35 -7.76 -3.91 -18.30
C PRO A 35 -8.05 -3.37 -16.90
N MET A 36 -7.50 -2.21 -16.53
CA MET A 36 -7.75 -1.58 -15.23
C MET A 36 -9.23 -1.21 -15.06
N TRP A 37 -9.85 -0.66 -16.09
CA TRP A 37 -11.29 -0.35 -16.08
C TRP A 37 -12.16 -1.60 -15.89
N ASN A 38 -11.79 -2.70 -16.51
CA ASN A 38 -12.57 -3.95 -16.40
C ASN A 38 -12.43 -4.61 -15.04
N ILE A 39 -11.23 -4.61 -14.48
CA ILE A 39 -10.93 -5.33 -13.23
C ILE A 39 -11.32 -4.50 -12.01
N TYR A 40 -10.92 -3.24 -11.99
CA TYR A 40 -11.05 -2.37 -10.81
C TYR A 40 -12.15 -1.32 -10.95
N GLY A 41 -12.58 -1.02 -12.15
CA GLY A 41 -13.57 0.00 -12.47
C GLY A 41 -14.99 -0.52 -12.63
N ASP A 42 -15.38 -1.61 -11.98
CA ASP A 42 -16.73 -2.21 -12.09
C ASP A 42 -17.16 -2.36 -13.56
N HIS A 43 -16.40 -3.11 -14.34
CA HIS A 43 -16.65 -3.28 -15.78
C HIS A 43 -16.78 -1.93 -16.51
N SER A 44 -15.90 -1.01 -16.21
CA SER A 44 -15.84 0.33 -16.82
C SER A 44 -16.97 1.29 -16.42
N ARG A 45 -17.76 0.96 -15.39
CA ARG A 45 -18.84 1.82 -14.85
C ARG A 45 -18.40 2.62 -13.62
N GLY A 46 -17.24 2.36 -13.07
CA GLY A 46 -16.66 3.05 -11.93
C GLY A 46 -15.94 4.34 -12.30
N CYS A 47 -15.09 4.79 -11.40
CA CYS A 47 -14.19 5.94 -11.64
C CYS A 47 -12.77 5.61 -11.20
N ALA A 48 -11.82 6.30 -11.81
CA ALA A 48 -10.45 6.39 -11.36
C ALA A 48 -10.24 7.72 -10.63
N ILE A 49 -9.48 7.69 -9.54
CA ILE A 49 -9.11 8.87 -8.76
C ILE A 49 -7.65 9.13 -9.05
N GLN A 50 -7.35 10.33 -9.55
CA GLN A 50 -5.98 10.77 -9.81
C GLN A 50 -5.56 11.80 -8.75
N PHE A 51 -4.34 11.66 -8.28
CA PHE A 51 -3.75 12.54 -7.27
C PHE A 51 -2.25 12.69 -7.51
N ASN A 52 -1.69 13.74 -6.97
CA ASN A 52 -0.26 13.99 -7.05
C ASN A 52 0.48 13.31 -5.89
N PRO A 53 1.43 12.40 -6.17
CA PRO A 53 2.16 11.70 -5.12
C PRO A 53 3.00 12.61 -4.22
N THR A 54 3.33 13.83 -4.65
CA THR A 54 4.07 14.79 -3.81
C THR A 54 3.27 15.31 -2.62
N HIS A 55 1.94 15.11 -2.63
CA HIS A 55 1.04 15.48 -1.53
C HIS A 55 0.77 14.33 -0.56
N PHE A 56 1.43 13.20 -0.74
CA PHE A 56 1.34 12.07 0.19
C PHE A 56 2.26 12.29 1.39
N ASP A 57 1.76 11.96 2.56
CA ASP A 57 2.53 11.98 3.81
C ASP A 57 3.26 10.64 4.07
N CYS A 58 3.45 9.85 3.02
CA CYS A 58 4.16 8.57 3.08
C CYS A 58 4.90 8.28 1.77
N ASP A 59 5.91 7.43 1.87
CA ASP A 59 6.67 6.98 0.70
C ASP A 59 5.84 6.02 -0.17
N LEU A 60 5.95 6.18 -1.49
CA LEU A 60 5.43 5.25 -2.48
C LEU A 60 6.57 4.38 -3.01
N TYR A 61 6.37 3.08 -2.96
CA TYR A 61 7.33 2.09 -3.40
C TYR A 61 6.86 1.45 -4.71
N HIS A 62 7.74 1.43 -5.70
CA HIS A 62 7.47 0.75 -6.97
C HIS A 62 7.41 -0.76 -6.78
N VAL A 63 6.46 -1.43 -7.42
CA VAL A 63 6.34 -2.89 -7.41
C VAL A 63 7.21 -3.50 -8.51
N PHE A 64 7.95 -4.54 -8.20
CA PHE A 64 8.85 -5.23 -9.10
C PHE A 64 8.14 -6.39 -9.81
N TYR A 65 8.09 -6.37 -11.13
CA TYR A 65 7.46 -7.40 -11.96
C TYR A 65 8.44 -8.23 -12.75
N ASP A 66 9.46 -7.62 -13.33
CA ASP A 66 10.35 -8.25 -14.28
C ASP A 66 11.47 -9.07 -13.62
N SER A 67 12.02 -10.00 -14.39
CA SER A 67 13.18 -10.81 -14.03
C SER A 67 14.43 -9.96 -13.83
N GLU A 68 14.63 -8.87 -14.58
CA GLU A 68 15.78 -7.98 -14.43
C GLU A 68 15.66 -7.12 -13.16
N GLU A 69 14.50 -6.58 -12.90
CA GLU A 69 14.21 -5.86 -11.64
C GLU A 69 14.27 -6.82 -10.46
N LYS A 70 13.72 -8.02 -10.59
CA LYS A 70 13.85 -9.08 -9.58
C LYS A 70 15.31 -9.50 -9.36
N ALA A 71 16.15 -9.49 -10.40
CA ALA A 71 17.56 -9.77 -10.25
C ALA A 71 18.27 -8.68 -9.43
N ASN A 72 17.93 -7.41 -9.62
CA ASN A 72 18.45 -6.30 -8.82
C ASN A 72 17.94 -6.37 -7.38
N ALA A 73 16.66 -6.64 -7.17
CA ALA A 73 16.11 -6.86 -5.83
C ALA A 73 16.72 -8.10 -5.16
N SER A 74 16.94 -9.20 -5.90
CA SER A 74 17.63 -10.39 -5.40
C SER A 74 19.06 -10.09 -5.01
N LYS A 75 19.77 -9.22 -5.75
CA LYS A 75 21.12 -8.76 -5.41
C LYS A 75 21.12 -7.93 -4.13
N PHE A 76 20.12 -7.05 -3.97
CA PHE A 76 19.93 -6.30 -2.73
C PHE A 76 19.68 -7.23 -1.54
N LEU A 77 18.72 -8.16 -1.67
CA LEU A 77 18.40 -9.15 -0.63
C LEU A 77 19.63 -10.02 -0.28
N LYS A 78 20.41 -10.43 -1.29
CA LYS A 78 21.64 -11.17 -1.07
C LYS A 78 22.65 -10.35 -0.26
N GLY A 79 22.88 -9.09 -0.62
CA GLY A 79 23.76 -8.18 0.13
C GLY A 79 23.25 -7.95 1.56
N TYR A 80 21.95 -7.85 1.75
CA TYR A 80 21.32 -7.75 3.06
C TYR A 80 21.57 -9.01 3.91
N ILE A 81 21.35 -10.20 3.35
CA ILE A 81 21.61 -11.49 4.02
C ILE A 81 23.09 -11.63 4.38
N GLU A 82 24.00 -11.27 3.48
CA GLU A 82 25.45 -11.27 3.74
C GLU A 82 25.81 -10.32 4.89
N THR A 83 25.18 -9.15 4.96
CA THR A 83 25.36 -8.20 6.05
C THR A 83 24.84 -8.75 7.38
N LEU A 84 23.64 -9.35 7.37
CA LEU A 84 23.10 -10.03 8.55
C LEU A 84 24.01 -11.15 9.05
N ASN A 85 24.57 -11.95 8.15
CA ASN A 85 25.51 -13.01 8.51
C ASN A 85 26.77 -12.46 9.19
N LYS A 86 27.36 -11.37 8.66
CA LYS A 86 28.50 -10.70 9.30
C LYS A 86 28.16 -10.17 10.69
N ILE A 87 26.98 -9.58 10.86
CA ILE A 87 26.50 -9.14 12.17
C ILE A 87 26.36 -10.35 13.10
N TRP A 88 25.78 -11.44 12.57
CA TRP A 88 25.56 -12.66 13.33
C TRP A 88 26.87 -13.30 13.84
N GLU A 89 27.94 -13.31 13.01
CA GLU A 89 29.27 -13.80 13.39
C GLU A 89 29.88 -13.04 14.56
N GLY A 90 29.53 -11.73 14.71
CA GLY A 90 30.00 -10.87 15.80
C GLY A 90 29.14 -10.92 17.07
N VAL A 91 28.01 -11.62 17.06
CA VAL A 91 27.06 -11.65 18.18
C VAL A 91 27.41 -12.74 19.19
N ASP A 92 27.40 -12.38 20.47
CA ASP A 92 27.46 -13.39 21.55
C ASP A 92 26.18 -14.25 21.49
N THR A 93 26.34 -15.48 21.00
CA THR A 93 25.26 -16.48 20.86
C THR A 93 24.66 -16.93 22.19
N LYS A 94 25.23 -16.54 23.33
CA LYS A 94 24.66 -16.76 24.64
C LYS A 94 23.62 -15.72 25.04
N ASN A 95 23.59 -14.58 24.35
CA ASN A 95 22.59 -13.54 24.60
C ASN A 95 21.32 -13.79 23.79
N SER A 96 20.37 -14.50 24.39
CA SER A 96 19.11 -14.88 23.76
C SER A 96 18.25 -13.68 23.34
N GLN A 97 18.34 -12.53 24.03
CA GLN A 97 17.58 -11.33 23.69
C GLN A 97 18.10 -10.70 22.40
N VAL A 98 19.42 -10.59 22.23
CA VAL A 98 20.02 -10.07 21.00
C VAL A 98 19.70 -10.98 19.82
N ILE A 99 19.79 -12.30 20.01
CA ILE A 99 19.41 -13.27 18.97
C ILE A 99 17.95 -13.12 18.57
N SER A 100 17.03 -13.02 19.53
CA SER A 100 15.62 -12.86 19.24
C SER A 100 15.31 -11.55 18.52
N PHE A 101 15.98 -10.46 18.90
CA PHE A 101 15.86 -9.17 18.23
C PHE A 101 16.34 -9.23 16.78
N LEU A 102 17.53 -9.81 16.52
CA LEU A 102 18.07 -9.92 15.17
C LEU A 102 17.19 -10.79 14.26
N LYS A 103 16.64 -11.89 14.78
CA LYS A 103 15.69 -12.73 14.02
C LYS A 103 14.41 -11.97 13.68
N ALA A 104 13.85 -11.26 14.64
CA ALA A 104 12.64 -10.46 14.42
C ALA A 104 12.89 -9.36 13.38
N PHE A 105 14.00 -8.64 13.49
CA PHE A 105 14.39 -7.61 12.55
C PHE A 105 14.61 -8.15 11.14
N ALA A 106 15.33 -9.27 11.01
CA ALA A 106 15.55 -9.91 9.71
C ALA A 106 14.24 -10.36 9.05
N LEU A 107 13.33 -10.95 9.83
CA LEU A 107 12.03 -11.37 9.35
C LEU A 107 11.17 -10.18 8.92
N ASP A 108 11.18 -9.10 9.68
CA ASP A 108 10.43 -7.89 9.40
C ASP A 108 10.86 -7.28 8.06
N VAL A 109 12.16 -7.08 7.83
CA VAL A 109 12.68 -6.55 6.57
C VAL A 109 12.33 -7.47 5.38
N LEU A 110 12.49 -8.79 5.52
CA LEU A 110 12.12 -9.73 4.45
C LEU A 110 10.62 -9.68 4.14
N THR A 111 9.80 -9.54 5.16
CA THR A 111 8.35 -9.40 5.00
C THR A 111 8.01 -8.12 4.25
N GLN A 112 8.61 -6.99 4.63
CA GLN A 112 8.41 -5.71 3.93
C GLN A 112 8.84 -5.79 2.47
N CYS A 113 10.01 -6.40 2.20
CA CYS A 113 10.45 -6.62 0.82
C CYS A 113 9.46 -7.48 0.02
N SER A 114 8.84 -8.49 0.64
CA SER A 114 7.89 -9.37 -0.05
C SER A 114 6.64 -8.64 -0.56
N TYR A 115 6.26 -7.54 0.08
CA TYR A 115 5.14 -6.70 -0.37
C TYR A 115 5.42 -5.94 -1.67
N LEU A 116 6.67 -5.90 -2.12
CA LEU A 116 7.06 -5.17 -3.34
C LEU A 116 7.21 -6.08 -4.57
N PHE A 117 6.93 -7.37 -4.44
CA PHE A 117 6.99 -8.31 -5.56
C PHE A 117 5.60 -8.72 -6.03
N LYS A 118 5.41 -8.76 -7.35
CA LYS A 118 4.18 -9.22 -8.00
C LYS A 118 4.52 -10.05 -9.22
N ASP A 119 3.60 -10.93 -9.63
CA ASP A 119 3.75 -11.71 -10.84
C ASP A 119 3.71 -10.80 -12.08
N ARG A 120 4.53 -11.13 -13.09
CA ARG A 120 4.62 -10.38 -14.35
C ARG A 120 3.28 -10.27 -15.09
N ALA A 121 2.38 -11.21 -14.90
CA ALA A 121 1.05 -11.17 -15.49
C ALA A 121 0.26 -9.89 -15.11
N PHE A 122 0.68 -9.20 -14.04
CA PHE A 122 0.07 -7.96 -13.55
C PHE A 122 0.88 -6.70 -13.87
N GLU A 123 1.91 -6.80 -14.74
CA GLU A 123 2.80 -5.67 -15.09
C GLU A 123 2.04 -4.47 -15.69
N TYR A 124 0.90 -4.72 -16.35
CA TYR A 124 0.01 -3.69 -16.89
C TYR A 124 -0.61 -2.77 -15.83
N GLU A 125 -0.52 -3.13 -14.56
CA GLU A 125 -1.02 -2.29 -13.45
C GLU A 125 -0.05 -1.16 -13.09
N GLU A 126 1.24 -1.29 -13.46
CA GLU A 126 2.30 -0.32 -13.16
C GLU A 126 2.18 0.17 -11.69
N GLU A 127 2.16 -0.80 -10.78
CA GLU A 127 1.73 -0.57 -9.40
C GLU A 127 2.81 0.11 -8.56
N ALA A 128 2.39 1.10 -7.79
CA ALA A 128 3.13 1.60 -6.63
C ALA A 128 2.33 1.34 -5.35
N ARG A 129 3.01 1.12 -4.25
CA ARG A 129 2.41 0.83 -2.94
C ARG A 129 2.82 1.83 -1.88
N ALA A 130 1.83 2.36 -1.17
CA ALA A 130 2.04 2.95 0.14
C ALA A 130 2.00 1.83 1.17
N ILE A 131 3.04 1.72 1.99
CA ILE A 131 3.12 0.72 3.06
C ILE A 131 3.16 1.46 4.39
N VAL A 132 2.13 1.29 5.19
CA VAL A 132 1.99 1.97 6.48
C VAL A 132 1.98 0.95 7.61
N PHE A 133 2.80 1.18 8.62
CA PHE A 133 2.83 0.39 9.84
C PHE A 133 2.06 1.12 10.92
N CYS A 134 0.99 0.50 11.38
CA CYS A 134 0.11 1.11 12.37
C CYS A 134 -0.11 0.14 13.54
N SER A 135 -0.12 0.68 14.76
CA SER A 135 -0.47 -0.15 15.90
C SER A 135 -1.97 -0.52 15.86
N PRO A 136 -2.37 -1.67 16.41
CA PRO A 136 -3.79 -2.05 16.44
C PRO A 136 -4.69 -1.04 17.19
N GLN A 137 -4.11 -0.21 18.06
CA GLN A 137 -4.82 0.83 18.79
C GLN A 137 -5.08 2.08 17.93
N ASP A 138 -4.17 2.36 17.00
CA ASP A 138 -4.22 3.55 16.13
C ASP A 138 -4.96 3.24 14.82
N ALA A 139 -5.17 1.96 14.51
CA ALA A 139 -5.95 1.55 13.34
C ALA A 139 -7.44 1.83 13.55
N MET A 140 -8.07 2.38 12.54
CA MET A 140 -9.53 2.57 12.51
C MET A 140 -10.23 1.23 12.24
N LYS A 141 -11.46 1.11 12.71
CA LYS A 141 -12.30 -0.09 12.49
C LYS A 141 -13.62 0.33 11.90
N GLU A 142 -14.14 -0.47 10.98
CA GLU A 142 -15.53 -0.34 10.57
C GLU A 142 -16.46 -0.70 11.76
N ASP A 143 -17.61 -0.05 11.86
CA ASP A 143 -18.57 -0.31 12.94
C ASP A 143 -19.17 -1.71 12.87
N SER A 144 -19.26 -2.29 11.67
CA SER A 144 -19.82 -3.61 11.43
C SER A 144 -19.10 -4.33 10.29
N PRO A 145 -19.12 -5.66 10.27
CA PRO A 145 -18.63 -6.44 9.13
C PRO A 145 -19.43 -6.13 7.88
N ARG A 146 -18.79 -6.17 6.72
CA ARG A 146 -19.48 -6.12 5.41
C ARG A 146 -20.19 -7.45 5.14
N ASP A 147 -21.12 -7.43 4.22
CA ASP A 147 -21.85 -8.62 3.82
C ASP A 147 -20.90 -9.76 3.42
N GLY A 148 -21.06 -10.91 4.09
CA GLY A 148 -20.22 -12.08 3.90
C GLY A 148 -18.91 -12.11 4.70
N GLU A 149 -18.60 -11.09 5.48
CA GLU A 149 -17.44 -11.05 6.37
C GLU A 149 -17.82 -11.38 7.84
N LEU A 150 -16.93 -12.05 8.56
CA LEU A 150 -17.15 -12.41 9.96
C LEU A 150 -16.76 -11.28 10.93
N PHE A 151 -15.83 -10.42 10.52
CA PHE A 151 -15.27 -9.38 11.38
C PHE A 151 -15.21 -8.04 10.64
N PRO A 152 -15.36 -6.91 11.37
CA PRO A 152 -15.14 -5.59 10.80
C PRO A 152 -13.71 -5.46 10.28
N ARG A 153 -13.54 -4.77 9.16
CA ARG A 153 -12.22 -4.44 8.63
C ARG A 153 -11.54 -3.40 9.49
N THR A 154 -10.23 -3.50 9.55
CA THR A 154 -9.38 -2.45 10.11
C THR A 154 -8.64 -1.76 8.96
N TYR A 155 -8.44 -0.46 9.06
CA TYR A 155 -7.76 0.35 8.05
C TYR A 155 -6.94 1.47 8.70
N CYS A 156 -6.01 2.00 7.94
CA CYS A 156 -5.26 3.19 8.29
C CYS A 156 -5.66 4.31 7.34
N GLU A 157 -5.88 5.51 7.85
CA GLU A 157 -6.13 6.66 6.98
C GLU A 157 -4.88 7.01 6.20
N LEU A 158 -5.06 7.30 4.92
CA LEU A 158 -4.02 7.78 4.04
C LEU A 158 -4.53 9.09 3.42
N PRO A 159 -4.23 10.24 4.04
CA PRO A 159 -4.68 11.52 3.52
C PRO A 159 -4.00 11.83 2.18
N PHE A 160 -4.79 12.20 1.20
CA PHE A 160 -4.33 12.67 -0.10
C PHE A 160 -5.30 13.68 -0.70
N HIS A 161 -4.77 14.53 -1.57
CA HIS A 161 -5.58 15.50 -2.30
C HIS A 161 -5.99 14.92 -3.65
N ILE A 162 -7.30 14.91 -3.92
CA ILE A 162 -7.85 14.44 -5.20
C ILE A 162 -7.74 15.57 -6.22
N GLU A 163 -7.01 15.37 -7.31
CA GLU A 163 -6.87 16.35 -8.38
C GLU A 163 -7.89 16.13 -9.50
N HIS A 164 -8.08 14.85 -9.89
CA HIS A 164 -9.00 14.49 -10.96
C HIS A 164 -9.82 13.26 -10.60
N VAL A 165 -11.06 13.24 -11.06
CA VAL A 165 -11.91 12.06 -11.08
C VAL A 165 -12.25 11.75 -12.53
N ILE A 166 -11.82 10.58 -13.00
CA ILE A 166 -12.04 10.12 -14.38
C ILE A 166 -13.13 9.06 -14.33
N PHE A 167 -14.27 9.34 -14.93
CA PHE A 167 -15.35 8.37 -15.06
C PHE A 167 -15.04 7.35 -16.14
N GLY A 168 -15.35 6.09 -15.85
CA GLY A 168 -15.16 5.00 -16.80
C GLY A 168 -15.95 5.17 -18.09
N PRO A 169 -15.49 4.55 -19.20
CA PRO A 169 -16.12 4.73 -20.51
C PRO A 169 -17.58 4.27 -20.57
N ALA A 170 -18.00 3.34 -19.72
CA ALA A 170 -19.38 2.85 -19.64
C ALA A 170 -20.29 3.66 -18.71
N VAL A 171 -19.80 4.71 -18.08
CA VAL A 171 -20.63 5.59 -17.23
C VAL A 171 -21.63 6.36 -18.08
N ALA A 172 -22.93 6.19 -17.78
CA ALA A 172 -23.99 6.75 -18.58
C ALA A 172 -24.17 8.27 -18.39
N GLU A 173 -24.09 8.75 -17.15
CA GLU A 173 -24.39 10.15 -16.77
C GLU A 173 -23.23 10.82 -16.01
N PRO A 174 -22.02 10.96 -16.63
CA PRO A 174 -20.84 11.47 -15.93
C PRO A 174 -21.03 12.91 -15.41
N LYS A 175 -21.73 13.76 -16.18
CA LYS A 175 -22.00 15.15 -15.77
C LYS A 175 -22.88 15.24 -14.52
N ARG A 176 -23.89 14.37 -14.39
CA ARG A 176 -24.73 14.31 -13.20
C ARG A 176 -23.96 13.88 -11.96
N LEU A 177 -23.10 12.87 -12.13
CA LEU A 177 -22.23 12.42 -11.05
C LEU A 177 -21.22 13.49 -10.62
N ALA A 178 -20.62 14.22 -11.58
CA ALA A 178 -19.70 15.33 -11.30
C ALA A 178 -20.39 16.44 -10.48
N VAL A 179 -21.60 16.85 -10.87
CA VAL A 179 -22.38 17.85 -10.12
C VAL A 179 -22.71 17.35 -8.72
N GLY A 180 -23.08 16.08 -8.57
CA GLY A 180 -23.34 15.48 -7.28
C GLY A 180 -22.12 15.49 -6.37
N ALA A 181 -20.96 15.09 -6.89
CA ALA A 181 -19.70 15.06 -6.15
C ALA A 181 -19.25 16.48 -5.73
N ALA A 182 -19.31 17.44 -6.64
CA ALA A 182 -19.01 18.84 -6.33
C ALA A 182 -19.95 19.42 -5.26
N SER A 183 -21.24 19.05 -5.27
CA SER A 183 -22.20 19.49 -4.24
C SER A 183 -21.92 18.89 -2.85
N MET A 184 -21.17 17.79 -2.78
CA MET A 184 -20.68 17.19 -1.54
C MET A 184 -19.33 17.78 -1.08
N GLY A 185 -18.83 18.80 -1.77
CA GLY A 185 -17.58 19.49 -1.41
C GLY A 185 -16.32 18.90 -2.02
N LEU A 186 -16.43 18.02 -3.01
CA LEU A 186 -15.27 17.51 -3.72
C LEU A 186 -14.76 18.58 -4.70
N ASP A 187 -13.62 19.19 -4.36
CA ASP A 187 -12.96 20.23 -5.16
C ASP A 187 -11.87 19.60 -6.05
N CYS A 188 -12.28 19.11 -7.20
CA CYS A 188 -11.39 18.49 -8.18
C CYS A 188 -11.97 18.61 -9.59
N THR A 189 -11.19 18.26 -10.61
CA THR A 189 -11.70 18.20 -11.97
C THR A 189 -12.38 16.86 -12.27
N PHE A 190 -13.32 16.87 -13.21
CA PHE A 190 -14.08 15.69 -13.61
C PHE A 190 -13.98 15.49 -15.11
N GLU A 191 -13.64 14.29 -15.52
CA GLU A 191 -13.49 13.92 -16.93
C GLU A 191 -14.10 12.54 -17.17
N LYS A 192 -14.45 12.24 -18.41
CA LYS A 192 -14.86 10.90 -18.85
C LYS A 192 -13.75 10.30 -19.71
N SER A 193 -13.41 9.04 -19.44
CA SER A 193 -12.47 8.29 -20.28
C SER A 193 -12.95 8.24 -21.73
N ASP A 194 -12.05 8.51 -22.66
CA ASP A 194 -12.25 8.43 -24.10
C ASP A 194 -11.95 7.06 -24.70
N ILE A 195 -11.57 6.10 -23.86
CA ILE A 195 -11.32 4.71 -24.29
C ILE A 195 -12.57 4.16 -24.98
N PRO A 196 -12.45 3.65 -26.23
CA PRO A 196 -13.57 3.05 -26.94
C PRO A 196 -14.14 1.85 -26.17
N PHE A 197 -15.37 1.95 -25.74
CA PHE A 197 -16.08 0.89 -25.04
C PHE A 197 -17.35 0.54 -25.78
N LYS A 198 -17.47 -0.71 -26.26
CA LYS A 198 -18.71 -1.23 -26.81
C LYS A 198 -19.44 -1.98 -25.71
N ASN A 199 -20.60 -1.51 -25.32
CA ASN A 199 -21.53 -2.31 -24.53
C ASN A 199 -21.87 -3.57 -25.34
N ALA A 200 -21.56 -4.73 -24.79
CA ALA A 200 -21.97 -6.02 -25.35
C ALA A 200 -23.44 -6.28 -25.10
#